data_81176ddda85623bd7ae9c4ec76a1ceac
#
_entry.id   81176ddda85623bd7ae9c4ec76a1ceac
#
_cell.length_a   1.000
_cell.length_b   1.000
_cell.length_c   1.000
_cell.angle_alpha   90.00
_cell.angle_beta   90.00
_cell.angle_gamma   90.00
#
_symmetry.space_group_name_H-M   'P 1'
#
loop_
_entity.id
_entity.type
_entity.pdbx_description
1 polymer ?
#
loop_
_entity_poly.entity_id
_entity_poly.type
_entity_poly.pdbx_seq_one_letter_code
_entity_poly.pdbx_strand_id
1 'polypeptide(L)'
;MTRSTDVFVPLDKRRKFAEDNTAALFIAVHADYAGTNANGATIYSLRKRLANKLRQSAAFEAARTAMSGKVMKYVSAKRSDLKAVRGILGDLAQREVHANLERTNVFTKFAVAHMGASTTMRSQPHRTAAFKVLKTARVPAVLIELAYVSNRRDAARLQSQRWRNKVSSSLVKAIDKYFSHSMSQIAQ
;
A
#
# COMPACT_ATOMS: atom_id res chain seq x y z
N MET A 1 3.22 -5.90 -13.16
CA MET A 1 4.14 -6.41 -12.12
C MET A 1 5.40 -5.57 -12.11
N THR A 2 6.09 -5.45 -10.99
CA THR A 2 7.36 -4.68 -10.88
C THR A 2 8.56 -5.40 -11.52
N ARG A 3 8.42 -6.68 -11.83
CA ARG A 3 9.38 -7.51 -12.58
C ARG A 3 8.66 -8.67 -13.25
N SER A 4 9.19 -9.16 -14.36
CA SER A 4 8.67 -10.31 -15.13
C SER A 4 9.61 -11.51 -15.11
N THR A 5 10.84 -11.35 -14.64
CA THR A 5 11.87 -12.38 -14.54
C THR A 5 12.44 -12.41 -13.13
N ASP A 6 13.25 -13.41 -12.79
CA ASP A 6 13.89 -13.52 -11.48
C ASP A 6 15.12 -12.61 -11.38
N VAL A 7 14.85 -11.31 -11.32
CA VAL A 7 15.85 -10.25 -11.11
C VAL A 7 15.59 -9.53 -9.80
N PHE A 8 16.65 -9.10 -9.12
CA PHE A 8 16.50 -8.27 -7.94
C PHE A 8 16.11 -6.84 -8.34
N VAL A 9 14.97 -6.37 -7.83
CA VAL A 9 14.54 -4.97 -7.94
C VAL A 9 14.56 -4.35 -6.54
N PRO A 10 15.34 -3.29 -6.28
CA PRO A 10 15.37 -2.60 -4.99
C PRO A 10 13.98 -2.16 -4.53
N LEU A 11 13.71 -2.21 -3.22
CA LEU A 11 12.38 -1.98 -2.67
C LEU A 11 11.83 -0.57 -2.95
N ASP A 12 12.69 0.43 -2.97
CA ASP A 12 12.35 1.80 -3.35
C ASP A 12 11.99 1.93 -4.84
N LYS A 13 12.66 1.18 -5.72
CA LYS A 13 12.32 1.10 -7.15
C LYS A 13 10.95 0.46 -7.38
N ARG A 14 10.59 -0.59 -6.61
CA ARG A 14 9.26 -1.21 -6.69
C ARG A 14 8.16 -0.22 -6.29
N ARG A 15 8.37 0.51 -5.20
CA ARG A 15 7.46 1.56 -4.73
C ARG A 15 7.35 2.68 -5.75
N LYS A 16 8.49 3.21 -6.24
CA LYS A 16 8.51 4.26 -7.25
C LYS A 16 7.81 3.83 -8.53
N PHE A 17 7.98 2.59 -8.98
CA PHE A 17 7.26 2.06 -10.13
C PHE A 17 5.73 2.14 -9.96
N ALA A 18 5.22 1.79 -8.77
CA ALA A 18 3.78 1.91 -8.48
C ALA A 18 3.33 3.38 -8.46
N GLU A 19 4.12 4.27 -7.89
CA GLU A 19 3.83 5.72 -7.83
C GLU A 19 3.85 6.37 -9.23
N ASP A 20 4.86 6.05 -10.04
CA ASP A 20 5.03 6.62 -11.40
C ASP A 20 3.92 6.16 -12.37
N ASN A 21 3.35 4.96 -12.12
CA ASN A 21 2.22 4.43 -12.89
C ASN A 21 0.87 4.71 -12.25
N THR A 22 0.79 5.60 -11.25
CA THR A 22 -0.46 5.95 -10.55
C THR A 22 -1.29 4.73 -10.16
N ALA A 23 -0.62 3.68 -9.62
CA ALA A 23 -1.28 2.43 -9.31
C ALA A 23 -2.40 2.63 -8.29
N ALA A 24 -3.59 2.12 -8.57
CA ALA A 24 -4.73 2.20 -7.67
C ALA A 24 -4.59 1.31 -6.42
N LEU A 25 -3.68 0.33 -6.47
CA LEU A 25 -3.32 -0.54 -5.36
C LEU A 25 -1.94 -1.16 -5.60
N PHE A 26 -1.09 -1.18 -4.57
CA PHE A 26 0.20 -1.85 -4.58
C PHE A 26 0.20 -3.01 -3.59
N ILE A 27 0.40 -4.23 -4.08
CA ILE A 27 0.46 -5.45 -3.27
C ILE A 27 1.87 -6.03 -3.36
N ALA A 28 2.59 -6.08 -2.25
CA ALA A 28 3.85 -6.81 -2.13
C ALA A 28 3.55 -8.22 -1.57
N VAL A 29 3.78 -9.25 -2.37
CA VAL A 29 3.54 -10.65 -1.99
C VAL A 29 4.84 -11.27 -1.53
N HIS A 30 4.84 -11.86 -0.34
CA HIS A 30 6.00 -12.40 0.34
C HIS A 30 5.75 -13.80 0.90
N ALA A 31 6.84 -14.54 1.11
CA ALA A 31 6.92 -15.73 1.95
C ALA A 31 8.16 -15.54 2.83
N ASP A 32 7.96 -15.24 4.10
CA ASP A 32 9.02 -14.79 5.01
C ASP A 32 9.69 -15.95 5.74
N TYR A 33 10.83 -15.65 6.35
CA TYR A 33 11.53 -16.51 7.30
C TYR A 33 11.40 -15.91 8.70
N ALA A 34 10.82 -16.68 9.62
CA ALA A 34 10.69 -16.28 11.03
C ALA A 34 10.99 -17.49 11.93
N GLY A 35 10.81 -17.35 13.24
CA GLY A 35 10.91 -18.52 14.13
C GLY A 35 9.97 -19.64 13.70
N THR A 36 10.34 -20.92 13.95
CA THR A 36 9.64 -22.12 13.48
C THR A 36 8.16 -22.19 13.91
N ASN A 37 7.78 -21.48 14.98
CA ASN A 37 6.41 -21.38 15.47
C ASN A 37 5.55 -20.38 14.67
N ALA A 38 6.17 -19.50 13.84
CA ALA A 38 5.42 -18.57 13.00
C ALA A 38 4.74 -19.35 11.87
N ASN A 39 3.43 -19.23 11.74
CA ASN A 39 2.66 -19.87 10.67
C ASN A 39 1.42 -19.04 10.30
N GLY A 40 0.89 -19.30 9.11
CA GLY A 40 -0.33 -18.67 8.60
C GLY A 40 -0.09 -17.27 8.00
N ALA A 41 -1.00 -16.88 7.11
CA ALA A 41 -0.90 -15.64 6.37
C ALA A 41 -1.14 -14.40 7.25
N THR A 42 -0.49 -13.31 6.90
CA THR A 42 -0.62 -12.00 7.57
C THR A 42 -0.60 -10.89 6.53
N ILE A 43 -1.43 -9.88 6.73
CA ILE A 43 -1.44 -8.68 5.90
C ILE A 43 -0.88 -7.52 6.71
N TYR A 44 0.06 -6.80 6.15
CA TYR A 44 0.68 -5.65 6.78
C TYR A 44 0.31 -4.36 6.06
N SER A 45 -0.08 -3.35 6.84
CA SER A 45 -0.19 -1.97 6.39
C SER A 45 0.85 -1.08 7.07
N LEU A 46 0.99 0.16 6.62
CA LEU A 46 1.95 1.09 7.19
C LEU A 46 1.59 1.46 8.63
N ARG A 47 2.59 1.48 9.51
CA ARG A 47 2.45 1.88 10.90
C ARG A 47 1.94 3.32 11.02
N LYS A 48 0.91 3.58 11.82
CA LYS A 48 0.22 4.87 12.00
C LYS A 48 1.17 6.05 12.22
N ARG A 49 2.22 5.89 13.05
CA ARG A 49 3.23 6.95 13.27
C ARG A 49 3.96 7.35 11.99
N LEU A 50 4.28 6.37 11.12
CA LEU A 50 4.93 6.63 9.84
C LEU A 50 3.96 7.22 8.82
N ALA A 51 2.71 6.78 8.82
CA ALA A 51 1.65 7.36 8.00
C ALA A 51 1.48 8.85 8.31
N ASN A 52 1.46 9.24 9.59
CA ASN A 52 1.39 10.64 9.98
C ASN A 52 2.62 11.44 9.52
N LYS A 53 3.84 10.87 9.59
CA LYS A 53 5.04 11.51 9.04
C LYS A 53 4.95 11.70 7.53
N LEU A 54 4.43 10.71 6.80
CA LEU A 54 4.22 10.84 5.34
C LEU A 54 3.23 11.95 5.00
N ARG A 55 2.15 12.09 5.77
CA ARG A 55 1.19 13.20 5.59
C ARG A 55 1.86 14.55 5.74
N GLN A 56 2.66 14.73 6.79
CA GLN A 56 3.41 15.98 7.02
C GLN A 56 4.43 16.25 5.91
N SER A 57 5.18 15.22 5.49
CA SER A 57 6.15 15.35 4.41
C SER A 57 5.49 15.67 3.07
N ALA A 58 4.36 15.06 2.75
CA ALA A 58 3.60 15.33 1.52
C ALA A 58 3.11 16.78 1.48
N ALA A 59 2.60 17.30 2.61
CA ALA A 59 2.19 18.69 2.73
C ALA A 59 3.36 19.66 2.52
N PHE A 60 4.50 19.37 3.14
CA PHE A 60 5.71 20.20 2.99
C PHE A 60 6.22 20.19 1.54
N GLU A 61 6.31 19.04 0.90
CA GLU A 61 6.75 18.91 -0.50
C GLU A 61 5.78 19.60 -1.47
N ALA A 62 4.48 19.49 -1.28
CA ALA A 62 3.47 20.16 -2.09
C ALA A 62 3.62 21.69 -1.97
N ALA A 63 3.79 22.20 -0.74
CA ALA A 63 4.03 23.61 -0.48
C ALA A 63 5.35 24.11 -1.10
N ARG A 64 6.41 23.29 -1.07
CA ARG A 64 7.73 23.59 -1.67
C ARG A 64 7.65 23.62 -3.20
N THR A 65 6.96 22.65 -3.81
CA THR A 65 6.79 22.57 -5.27
C THR A 65 6.02 23.75 -5.83
N ALA A 66 5.00 24.23 -5.11
CA ALA A 66 4.25 25.42 -5.46
C ALA A 66 5.12 26.70 -5.54
N MET A 67 6.28 26.69 -4.88
CA MET A 67 7.24 27.81 -4.87
C MET A 67 8.39 27.63 -5.84
N SER A 68 8.46 26.51 -6.55
CA SER A 68 9.53 26.31 -7.53
C SER A 68 9.42 27.39 -8.59
N GLY A 69 10.56 27.94 -9.04
CA GLY A 69 10.61 29.11 -9.94
C GLY A 69 9.85 28.96 -11.27
N LYS A 70 9.43 27.75 -11.62
CA LYS A 70 8.54 27.50 -12.78
C LYS A 70 7.12 27.99 -12.55
N VAL A 71 6.58 27.86 -11.33
CA VAL A 71 5.24 28.35 -10.98
C VAL A 71 5.28 29.86 -10.70
N MET A 72 6.34 30.35 -10.06
CA MET A 72 6.51 31.79 -9.76
C MET A 72 6.62 32.68 -11.00
N LYS A 73 7.07 32.16 -12.13
CA LYS A 73 7.18 32.90 -13.40
C LYS A 73 5.82 33.32 -13.98
N TYR A 74 4.73 32.66 -13.59
CA TYR A 74 3.39 32.88 -14.13
C TYR A 74 2.43 33.57 -13.14
N VAL A 75 2.85 33.74 -11.90
CA VAL A 75 1.99 34.30 -10.84
C VAL A 75 2.56 35.61 -10.35
N SER A 76 2.06 36.73 -10.90
CA SER A 76 2.24 38.08 -10.35
C SER A 76 1.40 38.24 -9.08
N ALA A 77 1.52 37.31 -8.12
CA ALA A 77 0.68 37.23 -6.95
C ALA A 77 1.31 37.95 -5.73
N LYS A 78 0.47 38.59 -4.92
CA LYS A 78 0.88 39.14 -3.63
C LYS A 78 1.40 38.02 -2.71
N ARG A 79 2.29 38.37 -1.77
CA ARG A 79 2.91 37.41 -0.82
C ARG A 79 1.87 36.68 0.05
N SER A 80 0.73 37.30 0.31
CA SER A 80 -0.44 36.71 0.99
C SER A 80 -1.05 35.58 0.22
N ASP A 81 -1.20 35.73 -1.10
CA ASP A 81 -1.86 34.75 -1.98
C ASP A 81 -1.00 33.47 -2.14
N LEU A 82 0.32 33.64 -2.19
CA LEU A 82 1.28 32.51 -2.19
C LEU A 82 1.21 31.72 -0.89
N LYS A 83 0.99 32.35 0.27
CA LYS A 83 0.80 31.68 1.55
C LYS A 83 -0.50 30.86 1.55
N ALA A 84 -1.59 31.44 1.03
CA ALA A 84 -2.87 30.74 0.90
C ALA A 84 -2.79 29.53 -0.05
N VAL A 85 -2.19 29.68 -1.23
CA VAL A 85 -1.96 28.59 -2.19
C VAL A 85 -1.15 27.45 -1.58
N ARG A 86 -0.10 27.76 -0.81
CA ARG A 86 0.67 26.74 -0.08
C ARG A 86 -0.17 25.96 0.92
N GLY A 87 -1.01 26.67 1.67
CA GLY A 87 -1.91 26.06 2.65
C GLY A 87 -2.86 25.08 1.98
N ILE A 88 -3.48 25.48 0.89
CA ILE A 88 -4.42 24.66 0.11
C ILE A 88 -3.72 23.41 -0.46
N LEU A 89 -2.56 23.57 -1.10
CA LEU A 89 -1.85 22.43 -1.68
C LEU A 89 -1.32 21.47 -0.61
N GLY A 90 -0.89 22.00 0.54
CA GLY A 90 -0.50 21.17 1.68
C GLY A 90 -1.67 20.38 2.25
N ASP A 91 -2.85 20.99 2.38
CA ASP A 91 -4.06 20.32 2.85
C ASP A 91 -4.53 19.23 1.86
N LEU A 92 -4.55 19.54 0.56
CA LEU A 92 -4.89 18.56 -0.48
C LEU A 92 -3.96 17.35 -0.44
N ALA A 93 -2.65 17.56 -0.33
CA ALA A 93 -1.68 16.47 -0.23
C ALA A 93 -1.90 15.61 1.03
N GLN A 94 -2.24 16.22 2.17
CA GLN A 94 -2.58 15.46 3.38
C GLN A 94 -3.86 14.65 3.23
N ARG A 95 -4.89 15.20 2.60
CA ARG A 95 -6.15 14.51 2.33
C ARG A 95 -5.94 13.31 1.40
N GLU A 96 -5.11 13.46 0.37
CA GLU A 96 -4.78 12.36 -0.54
C GLU A 96 -4.08 11.20 0.20
N VAL A 97 -3.08 11.50 1.04
CA VAL A 97 -2.43 10.47 1.87
C VAL A 97 -3.43 9.81 2.81
N HIS A 98 -4.33 10.57 3.41
CA HIS A 98 -5.37 10.02 4.27
C HIS A 98 -6.31 9.08 3.50
N ALA A 99 -6.80 9.51 2.34
CA ALA A 99 -7.64 8.69 1.47
C ALA A 99 -6.95 7.38 1.05
N ASN A 100 -5.64 7.43 0.74
CA ASN A 100 -4.87 6.22 0.40
C ASN A 100 -4.72 5.27 1.59
N LEU A 101 -4.61 5.78 2.82
CA LEU A 101 -4.60 4.95 4.02
C LEU A 101 -5.97 4.29 4.26
N GLU A 102 -7.06 5.01 4.06
CA GLU A 102 -8.41 4.45 4.16
C GLU A 102 -8.66 3.39 3.08
N ARG A 103 -8.26 3.64 1.84
CA ARG A 103 -8.30 2.63 0.76
C ARG A 103 -7.48 1.39 1.10
N THR A 104 -6.29 1.56 1.73
CA THR A 104 -5.48 0.46 2.25
C THR A 104 -6.23 -0.36 3.30
N ASN A 105 -6.92 0.28 4.23
CA ASN A 105 -7.73 -0.37 5.25
C ASN A 105 -8.90 -1.16 4.65
N VAL A 106 -9.59 -0.58 3.66
CA VAL A 106 -10.69 -1.23 2.94
C VAL A 106 -10.19 -2.50 2.25
N PHE A 107 -9.10 -2.41 1.46
CA PHE A 107 -8.51 -3.59 0.82
C PHE A 107 -8.09 -4.64 1.84
N THR A 108 -7.45 -4.23 2.94
CA THR A 108 -7.02 -5.15 4.01
C THR A 108 -8.18 -5.95 4.58
N LYS A 109 -9.33 -5.32 4.83
CA LYS A 109 -10.54 -6.02 5.31
C LYS A 109 -11.00 -7.09 4.32
N PHE A 110 -11.08 -6.77 3.04
CA PHE A 110 -11.48 -7.74 2.01
C PHE A 110 -10.45 -8.86 1.86
N ALA A 111 -9.15 -8.54 1.88
CA ALA A 111 -8.10 -9.53 1.76
C ALA A 111 -8.10 -10.50 2.96
N VAL A 112 -8.26 -10.02 4.19
CA VAL A 112 -8.39 -10.88 5.38
C VAL A 112 -9.60 -11.80 5.26
N ALA A 113 -10.76 -11.27 4.88
CA ALA A 113 -11.99 -12.07 4.75
C ALA A 113 -11.87 -13.17 3.69
N HIS A 114 -11.41 -12.82 2.48
CA HIS A 114 -11.30 -13.79 1.39
C HIS A 114 -10.17 -14.80 1.59
N MET A 115 -9.01 -14.38 2.10
CA MET A 115 -7.89 -15.27 2.38
C MET A 115 -8.22 -16.22 3.55
N GLY A 116 -8.93 -15.75 4.58
CA GLY A 116 -9.36 -16.59 5.69
C GLY A 116 -10.20 -17.79 5.28
N ALA A 117 -10.93 -17.69 4.16
CA ALA A 117 -11.69 -18.81 3.58
C ALA A 117 -10.80 -19.80 2.79
N SER A 118 -9.56 -19.46 2.48
CA SER A 118 -8.67 -20.24 1.59
C SER A 118 -7.41 -20.75 2.25
N THR A 119 -6.92 -20.09 3.27
CA THR A 119 -5.70 -20.46 3.98
C THR A 119 -5.80 -20.11 5.47
N THR A 120 -4.92 -20.71 6.26
CA THR A 120 -4.78 -20.36 7.68
C THR A 120 -4.24 -18.95 7.78
N MET A 121 -4.94 -18.10 8.53
CA MET A 121 -4.46 -16.78 8.91
C MET A 121 -3.82 -16.82 10.31
N ARG A 122 -2.92 -15.91 10.61
CA ARG A 122 -2.43 -15.71 11.99
C ARG A 122 -3.57 -15.22 12.90
N SER A 123 -3.39 -15.38 14.22
CA SER A 123 -4.35 -14.88 15.23
C SER A 123 -4.64 -13.38 15.10
N GLN A 124 -3.63 -12.61 14.69
CA GLN A 124 -3.78 -11.22 14.28
C GLN A 124 -3.50 -11.12 12.78
N PRO A 125 -4.51 -11.31 11.92
CA PRO A 125 -4.34 -11.41 10.48
C PRO A 125 -3.97 -10.07 9.81
N HIS A 126 -4.31 -8.95 10.45
CA HIS A 126 -3.85 -7.61 10.05
C HIS A 126 -2.90 -7.03 11.09
N ARG A 127 -1.75 -6.59 10.65
CA ARG A 127 -0.71 -5.95 11.48
C ARG A 127 -0.18 -4.69 10.80
N THR A 128 0.51 -3.86 11.56
CA THR A 128 1.17 -2.66 11.02
C THR A 128 2.68 -2.77 11.14
N ALA A 129 3.41 -2.35 10.11
CA ALA A 129 4.86 -2.43 10.05
C ALA A 129 5.49 -1.18 9.41
N ALA A 130 6.83 -1.12 9.47
CA ALA A 130 7.64 -0.05 8.89
C ALA A 130 8.34 -0.48 7.60
N PHE A 131 7.79 -1.46 6.87
CA PHE A 131 8.42 -1.99 5.67
C PHE A 131 8.62 -0.89 4.61
N LYS A 132 9.77 -0.93 3.92
CA LYS A 132 10.15 0.08 2.92
C LYS A 132 9.11 0.22 1.81
N VAL A 133 8.57 -0.90 1.32
CA VAL A 133 7.57 -0.94 0.24
C VAL A 133 6.23 -0.30 0.63
N LEU A 134 5.93 -0.18 1.93
CA LEU A 134 4.71 0.45 2.42
C LEU A 134 4.83 1.97 2.62
N LYS A 135 6.04 2.53 2.53
CA LYS A 135 6.29 3.97 2.77
C LYS A 135 5.96 4.80 1.55
N THR A 136 4.72 4.75 1.09
CA THR A 136 4.21 5.55 -0.02
C THR A 136 3.10 6.47 0.44
N ALA A 137 3.11 7.71 -0.06
CA ALA A 137 2.08 8.70 0.17
C ALA A 137 1.03 8.70 -0.96
N ARG A 138 1.37 8.14 -2.14
CA ARG A 138 0.61 8.32 -3.38
C ARG A 138 -0.25 7.11 -3.75
N VAL A 139 0.00 5.95 -3.16
CA VAL A 139 -0.62 4.68 -3.56
C VAL A 139 -1.07 3.92 -2.33
N PRO A 140 -2.29 3.38 -2.29
CA PRO A 140 -2.68 2.39 -1.28
C PRO A 140 -1.75 1.18 -1.36
N ALA A 141 -1.16 0.76 -0.24
CA ALA A 141 -0.12 -0.27 -0.25
C ALA A 141 -0.27 -1.27 0.91
N VAL A 142 -0.18 -2.55 0.58
CA VAL A 142 -0.13 -3.64 1.54
C VAL A 142 1.03 -4.60 1.24
N LEU A 143 1.52 -5.26 2.28
CA LEU A 143 2.39 -6.42 2.15
C LEU A 143 1.65 -7.63 2.69
N ILE A 144 1.61 -8.69 1.90
CA ILE A 144 0.94 -9.95 2.25
C ILE A 144 2.02 -11.01 2.43
N GLU A 145 2.22 -11.44 3.67
CA GLU A 145 2.94 -12.67 3.97
C GLU A 145 1.97 -13.83 3.77
N LEU A 146 2.20 -14.64 2.74
CA LEU A 146 1.34 -15.78 2.43
C LEU A 146 1.53 -16.92 3.42
N ALA A 147 2.77 -17.13 3.87
CA ALA A 147 3.19 -18.24 4.69
C ALA A 147 4.64 -18.03 5.15
N TYR A 148 5.15 -18.86 6.03
CA TYR A 148 6.53 -18.82 6.53
C TYR A 148 7.33 -20.03 6.06
N VAL A 149 8.41 -19.80 5.31
CA VAL A 149 9.27 -20.88 4.79
C VAL A 149 10.00 -21.66 5.90
N SER A 150 10.16 -21.05 7.09
CA SER A 150 10.71 -21.68 8.28
C SER A 150 9.75 -22.65 8.98
N ASN A 151 8.45 -22.60 8.67
CA ASN A 151 7.46 -23.50 9.23
C ASN A 151 7.17 -24.65 8.27
N ARG A 152 7.34 -25.90 8.71
CA ARG A 152 7.20 -27.09 7.87
C ARG A 152 5.83 -27.20 7.16
N ARG A 153 4.73 -26.85 7.87
CA ARG A 153 3.38 -26.89 7.28
C ARG A 153 3.18 -25.80 6.24
N ASP A 154 3.65 -24.62 6.51
CA ASP A 154 3.55 -23.48 5.59
C ASP A 154 4.44 -23.68 4.36
N ALA A 155 5.66 -24.22 4.53
CA ALA A 155 6.55 -24.59 3.43
C ALA A 155 5.90 -25.61 2.49
N ALA A 156 5.26 -26.64 3.05
CA ALA A 156 4.51 -27.62 2.25
C ALA A 156 3.33 -26.99 1.48
N ARG A 157 2.62 -26.03 2.10
CA ARG A 157 1.55 -25.26 1.43
C ARG A 157 2.09 -24.45 0.26
N LEU A 158 3.21 -23.73 0.45
CA LEU A 158 3.85 -22.93 -0.60
C LEU A 158 4.25 -23.78 -1.82
N GLN A 159 4.64 -25.03 -1.61
CA GLN A 159 4.95 -26.00 -2.69
C GLN A 159 3.72 -26.56 -3.38
N SER A 160 2.55 -26.56 -2.72
CA SER A 160 1.30 -27.10 -3.27
C SER A 160 0.69 -26.19 -4.33
N GLN A 161 0.63 -26.66 -5.59
CA GLN A 161 -0.03 -25.93 -6.68
C GLN A 161 -1.52 -25.67 -6.37
N ARG A 162 -2.21 -26.69 -5.81
CA ARG A 162 -3.63 -26.56 -5.42
C ARG A 162 -3.82 -25.43 -4.40
N TRP A 163 -2.93 -25.33 -3.42
CA TRP A 163 -3.00 -24.28 -2.40
C TRP A 163 -2.71 -22.89 -3.01
N ARG A 164 -1.67 -22.78 -3.85
CA ARG A 164 -1.35 -21.52 -4.54
C ARG A 164 -2.52 -21.03 -5.38
N ASN A 165 -3.15 -21.90 -6.17
CA ASN A 165 -4.32 -21.56 -6.97
C ASN A 165 -5.49 -21.07 -6.10
N LYS A 166 -5.76 -21.75 -4.97
CA LYS A 166 -6.84 -21.38 -4.04
C LYS A 166 -6.59 -19.99 -3.44
N VAL A 167 -5.38 -19.73 -2.98
CA VAL A 167 -5.00 -18.44 -2.37
C VAL A 167 -5.02 -17.31 -3.42
N SER A 168 -4.48 -17.57 -4.62
CA SER A 168 -4.52 -16.60 -5.72
C SER A 168 -5.96 -16.22 -6.09
N SER A 169 -6.86 -17.21 -6.22
CA SER A 169 -8.28 -16.95 -6.47
C SER A 169 -8.94 -16.11 -5.37
N SER A 170 -8.54 -16.31 -4.11
CA SER A 170 -9.04 -15.51 -3.00
C SER A 170 -8.52 -14.07 -3.04
N LEU A 171 -7.27 -13.87 -3.43
CA LEU A 171 -6.71 -12.53 -3.63
C LEU A 171 -7.39 -11.81 -4.79
N VAL A 172 -7.67 -12.49 -5.90
CA VAL A 172 -8.44 -11.92 -7.02
C VAL A 172 -9.80 -11.45 -6.55
N LYS A 173 -10.55 -12.29 -5.80
CA LYS A 173 -11.86 -11.90 -5.24
C LYS A 173 -11.76 -10.69 -4.32
N ALA A 174 -10.70 -10.58 -3.51
CA ALA A 174 -10.49 -9.43 -2.65
C ALA A 174 -10.20 -8.16 -3.46
N ILE A 175 -9.44 -8.27 -4.55
CA ILE A 175 -9.13 -7.17 -5.48
C ILE A 175 -10.42 -6.72 -6.19
N ASP A 176 -11.20 -7.64 -6.75
CA ASP A 176 -12.46 -7.35 -7.43
C ASP A 176 -13.44 -6.64 -6.48
N LYS A 177 -13.56 -7.14 -5.24
CA LYS A 177 -14.41 -6.52 -4.23
C LYS A 177 -13.95 -5.13 -3.84
N TYR A 178 -12.64 -4.91 -3.75
CA TYR A 178 -12.06 -3.60 -3.47
C TYR A 178 -12.40 -2.60 -4.59
N PHE A 179 -12.21 -2.96 -5.85
CA PHE A 179 -12.50 -2.06 -6.96
C PHE A 179 -14.00 -1.81 -7.13
N SER A 180 -14.84 -2.83 -6.99
CA SER A 180 -16.29 -2.66 -7.02
C SER A 180 -16.78 -1.71 -5.91
N HIS A 181 -16.23 -1.84 -4.70
CA HIS A 181 -16.55 -0.94 -3.59
C HIS A 181 -16.09 0.50 -3.86
N SER A 182 -14.89 0.68 -4.42
CA SER A 182 -14.37 2.02 -4.74
C SER A 182 -15.20 2.71 -5.82
N MET A 183 -15.68 1.98 -6.83
CA MET A 183 -16.54 2.53 -7.88
C MET A 183 -17.92 2.96 -7.34
N SER A 184 -18.51 2.20 -6.43
CA SER A 184 -19.81 2.55 -5.83
C SER A 184 -19.75 3.82 -4.97
N GLN A 185 -18.59 4.17 -4.44
CA GLN A 185 -18.40 5.41 -3.66
C GLN A 185 -18.18 6.67 -4.53
N ILE A 186 -17.79 6.50 -5.79
CA ILE A 186 -17.61 7.62 -6.74
C ILE A 186 -18.94 7.96 -7.41
N ALA A 187 -19.88 7.00 -7.46
CA ALA A 187 -21.19 7.16 -8.10
C ALA A 187 -22.27 7.78 -7.19
N GLN A 188 -21.94 8.09 -5.94
CA GLN A 188 -22.77 8.81 -4.97
C GLN A 188 -22.28 10.24 -4.78
#